data_e86043dfaf40134169370052d64ddb2c
#
_entry.id   e86043dfaf40134169370052d64ddb2c
#
_cell.length_a   1.000
_cell.length_b   1.000
_cell.length_c   1.000
_cell.angle_alpha   90.00
_cell.angle_beta   90.00
_cell.angle_gamma   90.00
#
_symmetry.space_group_name_H-M   'P 1'
#
loop_
_entity.id
_entity.type
_entity.pdbx_description
1 polymer ?
#
loop_
_entity_poly.entity_id
_entity_poly.type
_entity_poly.pdbx_seq_one_letter_code
_entity_poly.pdbx_strand_id
1 'polypeptide(L)'
;MKNTKNKSELQISLLGVRLPENPEHWSHPRYKVAVTHSKLEGYGNFLNNAAPNLRQNNSTLLGLRKDALIKKMPGRKNISLRAVNGYVPAKLTTGKRWYVEFYCFHPEKEKLHRCRVAVPQMPRTSERRAYARDMELEINEKLKKGYNPFMSLNNPKEYNLFDDACSSYLKYLYKMMDDGLMRIKTYNGYLSFLNRFRAWNKEQRKPVTYCYQFKKEIINTFLDYLWMDAGKSARTRDNYLGWFRSFVAYLKEKNFVSEDPTANITMVQGKKKYQKNRTTIPKDCMVMLKEHLAQTDRYFLLGCYVLYYCLIRPKEMTFIKLKDISVQNGTIYIAPEVSKNGKGSVVTLPDCVLKLMIDLGVLNHPSDWYLFSDDFKPGKKYRSGKQFTDSWTKLRKQFKWPAEYKFYSLKDTGITDMIRDNTDLLAVRDQARHHSLEMTNLYTPMETKEANETIRHRQSYF
;
A
#
# COMPACT_ATOMS: atom_id res chain seq x y z
N MET A 1 14.17 -11.42 -41.68
CA MET A 1 12.76 -11.85 -41.61
C MET A 1 12.49 -12.47 -40.27
N LYS A 2 11.36 -12.10 -39.68
CA LYS A 2 10.68 -12.54 -38.46
C LYS A 2 11.01 -11.78 -37.19
N ASN A 3 10.19 -10.82 -36.99
CA ASN A 3 9.54 -10.21 -35.83
C ASN A 3 9.59 -11.04 -34.54
N THR A 4 10.14 -10.46 -33.50
CA THR A 4 9.70 -10.68 -32.14
C THR A 4 9.29 -9.33 -31.54
N LYS A 5 8.01 -9.00 -31.72
CA LYS A 5 7.32 -7.91 -31.07
C LYS A 5 7.06 -8.26 -29.60
N ASN A 6 7.47 -7.33 -28.74
CA ASN A 6 6.82 -6.87 -27.51
C ASN A 6 5.97 -7.87 -26.68
N LYS A 7 6.56 -8.34 -25.59
CA LYS A 7 5.84 -8.79 -24.40
C LYS A 7 6.09 -7.82 -23.25
N SER A 8 5.64 -6.57 -23.37
CA SER A 8 5.67 -5.58 -22.29
C SER A 8 4.39 -4.75 -22.17
N GLU A 9 3.33 -5.13 -22.88
CA GLU A 9 2.04 -4.46 -22.78
C GLU A 9 0.98 -5.44 -22.33
N LEU A 10 0.94 -5.73 -21.03
CA LEU A 10 -0.26 -6.30 -20.38
C LEU A 10 -0.18 -6.11 -18.87
N GLN A 11 -0.25 -4.84 -18.45
CA GLN A 11 -0.87 -4.47 -17.18
C GLN A 11 -1.81 -3.31 -17.43
N ILE A 12 -2.91 -3.61 -18.09
CA ILE A 12 -4.07 -2.75 -18.11
C ILE A 12 -4.64 -2.81 -16.70
N SER A 13 -4.48 -1.73 -15.93
CA SER A 13 -5.20 -1.58 -14.68
C SER A 13 -6.69 -1.59 -14.99
N LEU A 14 -7.46 -2.33 -14.25
CA LEU A 14 -8.94 -2.43 -14.34
C LEU A 14 -9.70 -1.09 -14.29
N LEU A 15 -9.02 0.04 -14.26
CA LEU A 15 -9.58 1.39 -14.17
C LEU A 15 -9.11 2.35 -15.28
N GLY A 16 -8.30 1.92 -16.24
CA GLY A 16 -8.01 2.70 -17.47
C GLY A 16 -7.38 4.09 -17.29
N VAL A 17 -6.91 4.46 -16.09
CA VAL A 17 -6.34 5.78 -15.81
C VAL A 17 -4.82 5.70 -15.83
N ARG A 18 -4.20 6.17 -16.90
CA ARG A 18 -2.78 6.50 -16.92
C ARG A 18 -2.57 7.76 -16.08
N LEU A 19 -1.83 7.64 -14.98
CA LEU A 19 -1.32 8.82 -14.29
C LEU A 19 -0.32 9.54 -15.20
N PRO A 20 -0.31 10.88 -15.22
CA PRO A 20 0.67 11.63 -16.00
C PRO A 20 2.08 11.27 -15.53
N GLU A 21 2.96 11.00 -16.48
CA GLU A 21 4.36 10.61 -16.22
C GLU A 21 5.20 11.74 -15.61
N ASN A 22 4.70 12.98 -15.65
CA ASN A 22 5.44 14.16 -15.21
C ASN A 22 5.10 14.57 -13.78
N PRO A 23 6.05 14.53 -12.83
CA PRO A 23 5.85 14.88 -11.42
C PRO A 23 5.56 16.36 -11.15
N GLU A 24 5.83 17.26 -12.08
CA GLU A 24 5.50 18.69 -11.93
C GLU A 24 4.01 18.91 -11.71
N HIS A 25 3.18 18.00 -12.22
CA HIS A 25 1.74 18.04 -12.04
C HIS A 25 1.24 17.48 -10.70
N TRP A 26 2.09 16.86 -9.90
CA TRP A 26 1.68 16.17 -8.68
C TRP A 26 1.74 17.05 -7.42
N SER A 27 2.45 18.17 -7.48
CA SER A 27 2.67 19.08 -6.34
C SER A 27 1.91 20.40 -6.46
N HIS A 28 1.33 20.73 -7.61
CA HIS A 28 0.71 22.03 -7.82
C HIS A 28 -0.77 22.04 -7.38
N PRO A 29 -1.19 22.96 -6.48
CA PRO A 29 -2.58 23.03 -5.98
C PRO A 29 -3.64 23.20 -7.08
N ARG A 30 -3.31 23.85 -8.20
CA ARG A 30 -4.21 24.06 -9.35
C ARG A 30 -4.49 22.78 -10.15
N TYR A 31 -3.59 21.81 -10.13
CA TYR A 31 -3.81 20.55 -10.82
C TYR A 31 -4.82 19.66 -10.08
N LYS A 32 -4.92 19.82 -8.75
CA LYS A 32 -5.93 19.14 -7.92
C LYS A 32 -7.35 19.52 -8.34
N VAL A 33 -7.57 20.74 -8.79
CA VAL A 33 -8.91 21.27 -9.18
C VAL A 33 -9.28 20.87 -10.61
N ALA A 34 -8.33 20.88 -11.55
CA ALA A 34 -8.62 20.60 -12.96
C ALA A 34 -8.93 19.11 -13.26
N VAL A 35 -8.34 18.18 -12.47
CA VAL A 35 -8.59 16.74 -12.64
C VAL A 35 -9.92 16.32 -12.04
N THR A 36 -10.43 17.03 -11.03
CA THR A 36 -11.69 16.68 -10.36
C THR A 36 -12.93 17.02 -11.18
N HIS A 37 -12.97 18.14 -11.89
CA HIS A 37 -14.20 18.55 -12.59
C HIS A 37 -14.42 17.90 -13.96
N SER A 38 -13.40 17.75 -14.79
CA SER A 38 -13.59 17.19 -16.14
C SER A 38 -13.67 15.66 -16.20
N LYS A 39 -13.13 14.96 -15.18
CA LYS A 39 -13.15 13.48 -15.15
C LYS A 39 -14.22 12.88 -14.26
N LEU A 40 -14.78 13.64 -13.32
CA LEU A 40 -15.92 13.19 -12.53
C LEU A 40 -17.24 13.22 -13.32
N GLU A 41 -17.41 14.14 -14.26
CA GLU A 41 -18.56 14.10 -15.17
C GLU A 41 -18.51 12.87 -16.10
N GLY A 42 -17.33 12.47 -16.58
CA GLY A 42 -17.14 11.22 -17.32
C GLY A 42 -17.36 9.97 -16.46
N TYR A 43 -17.06 10.04 -15.15
CA TYR A 43 -17.24 8.92 -14.22
C TYR A 43 -18.70 8.75 -13.77
N GLY A 44 -19.45 9.84 -13.65
CA GLY A 44 -20.89 9.77 -13.40
C GLY A 44 -21.62 8.99 -14.51
N ASN A 45 -21.28 9.25 -15.74
CA ASN A 45 -21.84 8.54 -16.90
C ASN A 45 -21.30 7.11 -17.02
N PHE A 46 -20.05 6.84 -16.65
CA PHE A 46 -19.48 5.50 -16.69
C PHE A 46 -20.03 4.57 -15.59
N LEU A 47 -20.27 5.10 -14.39
CA LEU A 47 -20.93 4.36 -13.31
C LEU A 47 -22.41 4.11 -13.60
N ASN A 48 -23.08 5.05 -14.26
CA ASN A 48 -24.46 4.88 -14.68
C ASN A 48 -24.61 3.92 -15.87
N ASN A 49 -23.62 3.87 -16.78
CA ASN A 49 -23.63 2.97 -17.93
C ASN A 49 -23.05 1.57 -17.62
N ALA A 50 -22.18 1.44 -16.64
CA ALA A 50 -21.66 0.13 -16.19
C ALA A 50 -22.58 -0.56 -15.17
N ALA A 51 -23.39 0.18 -14.46
CA ALA A 51 -24.33 -0.36 -13.48
C ALA A 51 -25.36 -1.33 -14.07
N PRO A 52 -25.94 -1.14 -15.29
CA PRO A 52 -26.83 -2.09 -15.88
C PRO A 52 -26.17 -3.45 -16.19
N ASN A 53 -24.95 -3.44 -16.71
CA ASN A 53 -24.24 -4.67 -17.08
C ASN A 53 -23.71 -5.45 -15.86
N LEU A 54 -23.30 -4.74 -14.79
CA LEU A 54 -22.94 -5.39 -13.52
C LEU A 54 -24.18 -5.96 -12.79
N ARG A 55 -25.34 -5.29 -12.95
CA ARG A 55 -26.60 -5.83 -12.43
C ARG A 55 -27.08 -7.07 -13.21
N GLN A 56 -26.89 -7.11 -14.53
CA GLN A 56 -27.22 -8.28 -15.34
C GLN A 56 -26.27 -9.46 -15.07
N ASN A 57 -24.96 -9.24 -14.97
CA ASN A 57 -23.99 -10.31 -14.65
C ASN A 57 -24.11 -10.83 -13.21
N ASN A 58 -24.45 -9.94 -12.25
CA ASN A 58 -24.75 -10.39 -10.88
C ASN A 58 -26.10 -11.11 -10.78
N SER A 59 -27.06 -10.78 -11.65
CA SER A 59 -28.34 -11.50 -11.70
C SER A 59 -28.17 -12.92 -12.21
N THR A 60 -27.24 -13.16 -13.12
CA THR A 60 -26.96 -14.51 -13.66
C THR A 60 -26.22 -15.39 -12.66
N LEU A 61 -25.23 -14.85 -11.93
CA LEU A 61 -24.54 -15.56 -10.84
C LEU A 61 -25.45 -15.77 -9.61
N LEU A 62 -26.28 -14.79 -9.30
CA LEU A 62 -27.34 -14.90 -8.28
C LEU A 62 -28.45 -15.87 -8.75
N GLY A 63 -28.73 -15.95 -10.05
CA GLY A 63 -29.67 -16.87 -10.65
C GLY A 63 -29.26 -18.32 -10.43
N LEU A 64 -28.02 -18.67 -10.75
CA LEU A 64 -27.50 -20.04 -10.56
C LEU A 64 -27.49 -20.47 -9.08
N ARG A 65 -27.19 -19.54 -8.15
CA ARG A 65 -27.30 -19.83 -6.71
C ARG A 65 -28.74 -19.84 -6.20
N LYS A 66 -29.64 -19.05 -6.79
CA LYS A 66 -31.07 -19.07 -6.49
C LYS A 66 -31.68 -20.41 -6.84
N ASP A 67 -31.36 -20.93 -8.02
CA ASP A 67 -31.89 -22.21 -8.49
C ASP A 67 -31.34 -23.40 -7.68
N ALA A 68 -30.07 -23.33 -7.25
CA ALA A 68 -29.49 -24.36 -6.40
C ALA A 68 -30.04 -24.36 -4.97
N LEU A 69 -30.39 -23.17 -4.43
CA LEU A 69 -31.03 -23.05 -3.12
C LEU A 69 -32.53 -23.41 -3.17
N ILE A 70 -33.21 -23.09 -4.26
CA ILE A 70 -34.63 -23.37 -4.47
C ILE A 70 -34.86 -24.85 -4.69
N LYS A 71 -33.96 -25.53 -5.44
CA LYS A 71 -34.06 -27.00 -5.70
C LYS A 71 -33.87 -27.86 -4.44
N LYS A 72 -33.29 -27.32 -3.38
CA LYS A 72 -33.11 -28.04 -2.10
C LYS A 72 -34.23 -27.84 -1.09
N MET A 73 -35.28 -27.07 -1.43
CA MET A 73 -36.44 -26.85 -0.55
C MET A 73 -37.63 -27.72 -0.99
N PRO A 74 -38.03 -28.71 -0.20
CA PRO A 74 -39.19 -29.51 -0.54
C PRO A 74 -40.49 -28.68 -0.47
N GLY A 75 -41.22 -28.59 -1.57
CA GLY A 75 -42.64 -28.28 -1.55
C GLY A 75 -43.12 -26.87 -1.81
N ARG A 76 -42.29 -25.85 -2.21
CA ARG A 76 -42.81 -24.55 -2.55
C ARG A 76 -42.29 -24.01 -3.89
N LYS A 77 -43.17 -23.95 -4.88
CA LYS A 77 -42.97 -23.21 -6.13
C LYS A 77 -43.15 -21.72 -5.86
N ASN A 78 -42.23 -20.87 -6.30
CA ASN A 78 -42.24 -19.40 -6.23
C ASN A 78 -41.86 -18.76 -4.88
N ILE A 79 -40.64 -19.01 -4.40
CA ILE A 79 -40.01 -18.21 -3.34
C ILE A 79 -39.05 -17.21 -3.97
N SER A 80 -39.35 -15.91 -3.91
CA SER A 80 -38.43 -14.87 -4.35
C SER A 80 -37.45 -14.55 -3.22
N LEU A 81 -36.15 -14.74 -3.45
CA LEU A 81 -35.09 -14.24 -2.61
C LEU A 81 -34.95 -12.73 -2.82
N ARG A 82 -35.07 -11.95 -1.75
CA ARG A 82 -34.80 -10.49 -1.76
C ARG A 82 -33.55 -10.20 -0.97
N ALA A 83 -32.72 -9.38 -1.59
CA ALA A 83 -31.57 -8.67 -1.05
C ALA A 83 -30.40 -9.48 -0.46
N VAL A 84 -29.37 -8.78 -0.17
CA VAL A 84 -27.97 -9.14 0.08
C VAL A 84 -27.76 -10.16 1.21
N ASN A 85 -28.72 -10.30 2.12
CA ASN A 85 -28.57 -11.16 3.31
C ASN A 85 -29.27 -12.53 3.21
N GLY A 86 -29.74 -12.91 2.04
CA GLY A 86 -30.37 -14.22 1.82
C GLY A 86 -31.56 -14.47 2.77
N TYR A 87 -32.67 -13.79 2.57
CA TYR A 87 -33.91 -14.06 3.29
C TYR A 87 -35.10 -14.27 2.35
N VAL A 88 -36.12 -14.97 2.87
CA VAL A 88 -37.45 -15.01 2.25
C VAL A 88 -38.38 -14.13 3.05
N PRO A 89 -39.10 -13.18 2.40
CA PRO A 89 -40.03 -12.31 3.09
C PRO A 89 -41.05 -13.06 3.95
N ALA A 90 -41.42 -12.42 5.06
CA ALA A 90 -42.43 -12.92 5.96
C ALA A 90 -43.79 -13.03 5.27
N LYS A 91 -44.52 -14.09 5.58
CA LYS A 91 -45.91 -14.32 5.13
C LYS A 91 -46.73 -14.94 6.23
N LEU A 92 -48.01 -14.53 6.32
CA LEU A 92 -48.95 -15.13 7.21
C LEU A 92 -49.28 -16.55 6.76
N THR A 93 -49.17 -17.51 7.66
CA THR A 93 -49.64 -18.90 7.51
C THR A 93 -50.77 -19.17 8.51
N THR A 94 -51.95 -19.47 7.99
CA THR A 94 -53.16 -19.77 8.78
C THR A 94 -53.37 -21.29 8.86
N GLY A 95 -53.94 -21.76 9.98
CA GLY A 95 -54.23 -23.19 10.23
C GLY A 95 -54.70 -23.35 11.68
N LYS A 96 -54.49 -24.52 12.29
CA LYS A 96 -54.78 -24.73 13.72
C LYS A 96 -54.09 -23.68 14.61
N ARG A 97 -52.90 -23.28 14.23
CA ARG A 97 -52.17 -22.13 14.83
C ARG A 97 -51.72 -21.22 13.71
N TRP A 98 -51.77 -19.90 13.92
CA TRP A 98 -51.36 -18.89 12.97
C TRP A 98 -49.94 -18.48 13.27
N TYR A 99 -49.12 -18.34 12.20
CA TYR A 99 -47.74 -17.92 12.27
C TYR A 99 -47.42 -16.92 11.17
N VAL A 100 -46.60 -15.94 11.47
CA VAL A 100 -45.85 -15.21 10.47
C VAL A 100 -44.54 -16.00 10.19
N GLU A 101 -44.39 -16.54 9.01
CA GLU A 101 -43.29 -17.42 8.64
C GLU A 101 -42.35 -16.73 7.64
N PHE A 102 -41.07 -16.78 7.93
CA PHE A 102 -40.02 -16.26 7.03
C PHE A 102 -38.78 -17.15 7.10
N TYR A 103 -37.83 -16.93 6.21
CA TYR A 103 -36.57 -17.67 6.21
C TYR A 103 -35.41 -16.69 6.25
N CYS A 104 -34.41 -16.95 7.08
CA CYS A 104 -33.17 -16.21 7.17
C CYS A 104 -31.98 -17.15 6.97
N PHE A 105 -30.91 -16.61 6.42
CA PHE A 105 -29.67 -17.34 6.29
C PHE A 105 -29.06 -17.66 7.65
N HIS A 106 -28.79 -18.95 7.92
CA HIS A 106 -28.12 -19.38 9.15
C HIS A 106 -26.62 -19.50 8.85
N PRO A 107 -25.75 -18.69 9.47
CA PRO A 107 -24.32 -18.63 9.15
C PRO A 107 -23.60 -19.98 9.31
N GLU A 108 -23.81 -20.67 10.44
CA GLU A 108 -23.14 -21.95 10.72
C GLU A 108 -23.62 -23.09 9.82
N LYS A 109 -24.89 -23.05 9.40
CA LYS A 109 -25.48 -24.08 8.55
C LYS A 109 -25.36 -23.78 7.06
N GLU A 110 -24.88 -22.60 6.71
CA GLU A 110 -24.73 -22.07 5.34
C GLU A 110 -25.99 -22.25 4.46
N LYS A 111 -27.19 -22.16 5.08
CA LYS A 111 -28.48 -22.34 4.40
C LYS A 111 -29.58 -21.48 5.00
N LEU A 112 -30.66 -21.28 4.23
CA LEU A 112 -31.86 -20.63 4.73
C LEU A 112 -32.55 -21.53 5.78
N HIS A 113 -32.81 -20.95 6.93
CA HIS A 113 -33.50 -21.59 8.03
C HIS A 113 -34.85 -20.93 8.28
N ARG A 114 -35.86 -21.75 8.57
CA ARG A 114 -37.23 -21.30 8.78
C ARG A 114 -37.38 -20.66 10.16
N CYS A 115 -37.95 -19.46 10.19
CA CYS A 115 -38.34 -18.75 11.38
C CYS A 115 -39.86 -18.61 11.43
N ARG A 116 -40.46 -18.76 12.59
CA ARG A 116 -41.90 -18.63 12.84
C ARG A 116 -42.16 -17.77 14.08
N VAL A 117 -43.01 -16.78 13.91
CA VAL A 117 -43.53 -15.99 15.04
C VAL A 117 -45.01 -16.27 15.16
N ALA A 118 -45.43 -16.77 16.31
CA ALA A 118 -46.82 -17.12 16.54
C ALA A 118 -47.70 -15.85 16.61
N VAL A 119 -48.87 -15.91 15.97
CA VAL A 119 -49.88 -14.86 16.07
C VAL A 119 -50.77 -15.20 17.24
N PRO A 120 -50.88 -14.30 18.25
CA PRO A 120 -51.70 -14.56 19.41
C PRO A 120 -53.15 -14.82 19.04
N GLN A 121 -53.87 -15.58 19.91
CA GLN A 121 -55.30 -15.79 19.75
C GLN A 121 -56.01 -14.50 20.16
N MET A 122 -57.00 -14.09 19.37
CA MET A 122 -57.82 -12.91 19.60
C MET A 122 -59.30 -13.28 19.49
N PRO A 123 -60.19 -12.56 20.20
CA PRO A 123 -61.62 -12.89 20.24
C PRO A 123 -62.26 -12.83 18.85
N ARG A 124 -61.87 -11.89 18.01
CA ARG A 124 -62.38 -11.74 16.65
C ARG A 124 -61.33 -12.11 15.62
N THR A 125 -61.69 -12.93 14.65
CA THR A 125 -60.81 -13.38 13.57
C THR A 125 -60.33 -12.21 12.69
N SER A 126 -61.17 -11.16 12.53
CA SER A 126 -60.82 -9.94 11.79
C SER A 126 -59.67 -9.17 12.45
N GLU A 127 -59.74 -8.98 13.76
CA GLU A 127 -58.72 -8.32 14.57
C GLU A 127 -57.40 -9.11 14.54
N ARG A 128 -57.48 -10.42 14.69
CA ARG A 128 -56.33 -11.30 14.58
C ARG A 128 -55.64 -11.23 13.22
N ARG A 129 -56.44 -11.09 12.14
CA ARG A 129 -55.92 -10.94 10.78
C ARG A 129 -55.25 -9.59 10.55
N ALA A 130 -55.80 -8.49 11.09
CA ALA A 130 -55.21 -7.17 11.08
C ALA A 130 -53.84 -7.17 11.78
N TYR A 131 -53.82 -7.68 13.03
CA TYR A 131 -52.61 -7.81 13.83
C TYR A 131 -51.51 -8.65 13.13
N ALA A 132 -51.91 -9.74 12.50
CA ALA A 132 -50.97 -10.58 11.75
C ALA A 132 -50.37 -9.87 10.53
N ARG A 133 -51.15 -9.01 9.87
CA ARG A 133 -50.65 -8.16 8.75
C ARG A 133 -49.62 -7.13 9.23
N ASP A 134 -49.90 -6.48 10.37
CA ASP A 134 -48.97 -5.51 10.96
C ASP A 134 -47.66 -6.18 11.35
N MET A 135 -47.72 -7.36 11.98
CA MET A 135 -46.53 -8.20 12.26
C MET A 135 -45.76 -8.58 10.97
N GLU A 136 -46.50 -8.95 9.94
CA GLU A 136 -45.87 -9.30 8.63
C GLU A 136 -45.13 -8.09 8.03
N LEU A 137 -45.74 -6.91 8.10
CA LEU A 137 -45.14 -5.66 7.63
C LEU A 137 -43.90 -5.29 8.45
N GLU A 138 -44.02 -5.32 9.78
CA GLU A 138 -42.89 -4.99 10.68
C GLU A 138 -41.71 -5.94 10.52
N ILE A 139 -41.97 -7.25 10.42
CA ILE A 139 -40.91 -8.24 10.17
C ILE A 139 -40.25 -8.02 8.81
N ASN A 140 -41.05 -7.73 7.76
CA ASN A 140 -40.52 -7.45 6.45
C ASN A 140 -39.67 -6.17 6.39
N GLU A 141 -40.03 -5.14 7.13
CA GLU A 141 -39.20 -3.95 7.27
C GLU A 141 -37.90 -4.23 8.00
N LYS A 142 -37.95 -4.98 9.09
CA LYS A 142 -36.75 -5.43 9.83
C LYS A 142 -35.82 -6.27 8.91
N LEU A 143 -36.40 -7.19 8.14
CA LEU A 143 -35.65 -8.02 7.18
C LEU A 143 -34.98 -7.17 6.07
N LYS A 144 -35.69 -6.14 5.57
CA LYS A 144 -35.13 -5.18 4.62
C LYS A 144 -33.95 -4.40 5.21
N LYS A 145 -34.00 -4.09 6.50
CA LYS A 145 -32.92 -3.41 7.25
C LYS A 145 -31.79 -4.35 7.67
N GLY A 146 -31.85 -5.63 7.30
CA GLY A 146 -30.79 -6.62 7.57
C GLY A 146 -31.00 -7.44 8.85
N TYR A 147 -32.19 -7.41 9.46
CA TYR A 147 -32.49 -8.25 10.61
C TYR A 147 -32.38 -9.73 10.25
N ASN A 148 -31.65 -10.47 11.08
CA ASN A 148 -31.53 -11.91 10.99
C ASN A 148 -31.45 -12.50 12.43
N PRO A 149 -32.44 -13.34 12.85
CA PRO A 149 -32.51 -13.85 14.21
C PRO A 149 -31.37 -14.81 14.61
N PHE A 150 -30.61 -15.32 13.62
CA PHE A 150 -29.45 -16.19 13.85
C PHE A 150 -28.14 -15.41 13.97
N MET A 151 -28.21 -14.09 13.93
CA MET A 151 -27.08 -13.20 13.92
C MET A 151 -27.20 -12.27 15.14
N SER A 152 -26.13 -12.08 15.89
CA SER A 152 -26.18 -11.18 17.04
C SER A 152 -26.49 -9.76 16.55
N LEU A 153 -27.47 -9.13 17.18
CA LEU A 153 -27.98 -7.80 16.83
C LEU A 153 -26.96 -6.66 16.95
N ASN A 154 -25.75 -6.95 17.44
CA ASN A 154 -24.79 -5.93 17.81
C ASN A 154 -24.04 -5.32 16.64
N ASN A 155 -24.02 -5.98 15.46
CA ASN A 155 -23.32 -5.43 14.31
C ASN A 155 -23.90 -5.86 12.95
N PRO A 156 -24.92 -5.16 12.41
CA PRO A 156 -25.56 -5.54 11.14
C PRO A 156 -24.64 -5.49 9.92
N LYS A 157 -23.51 -4.76 9.99
CA LYS A 157 -22.57 -4.66 8.85
C LYS A 157 -21.64 -5.87 8.70
N GLU A 158 -21.55 -6.74 9.69
CA GLU A 158 -20.79 -8.00 9.58
C GLU A 158 -21.31 -8.90 8.45
N TYR A 159 -22.56 -8.70 8.06
CA TYR A 159 -23.23 -9.48 7.01
C TYR A 159 -23.20 -8.82 5.64
N ASN A 160 -22.54 -7.69 5.53
CA ASN A 160 -22.27 -7.08 4.24
C ASN A 160 -21.26 -7.94 3.46
N LEU A 161 -21.31 -7.82 2.14
CA LEU A 161 -20.31 -8.47 1.30
C LEU A 161 -18.92 -7.93 1.63
N PHE A 162 -17.98 -8.83 1.77
CA PHE A 162 -16.59 -8.48 2.05
C PHE A 162 -15.99 -7.59 0.95
N ASP A 163 -16.36 -7.83 -0.32
CA ASP A 163 -15.93 -7.00 -1.45
C ASP A 163 -16.46 -5.55 -1.37
N ASP A 164 -17.64 -5.33 -0.78
CA ASP A 164 -18.17 -3.98 -0.55
C ASP A 164 -17.39 -3.26 0.55
N ALA A 165 -17.02 -3.97 1.62
CA ALA A 165 -16.16 -3.45 2.66
C ALA A 165 -14.76 -3.10 2.12
N CYS A 166 -14.17 -3.94 1.27
CA CYS A 166 -12.92 -3.67 0.58
C CYS A 166 -13.01 -2.42 -0.31
N SER A 167 -14.10 -2.28 -1.04
CA SER A 167 -14.33 -1.13 -1.93
C SER A 167 -14.52 0.16 -1.14
N SER A 168 -15.21 0.09 0.00
CA SER A 168 -15.35 1.21 0.93
C SER A 168 -14.00 1.63 1.52
N TYR A 169 -13.15 0.67 1.89
CA TYR A 169 -11.78 0.93 2.34
C TYR A 169 -10.94 1.63 1.27
N LEU A 170 -11.00 1.19 0.01
CA LEU A 170 -10.27 1.83 -1.08
C LEU A 170 -10.73 3.28 -1.30
N LYS A 171 -12.04 3.56 -1.22
CA LYS A 171 -12.57 4.93 -1.29
C LYS A 171 -12.03 5.80 -0.16
N TYR A 172 -11.98 5.26 1.05
CA TYR A 172 -11.40 5.93 2.21
C TYR A 172 -9.91 6.25 2.02
N LEU A 173 -9.11 5.27 1.59
CA LEU A 173 -7.69 5.46 1.32
C LEU A 173 -7.44 6.48 0.19
N TYR A 174 -8.26 6.41 -0.87
CA TYR A 174 -8.18 7.37 -1.96
C TYR A 174 -8.45 8.80 -1.48
N LYS A 175 -9.48 8.99 -0.64
CA LYS A 175 -9.79 10.30 -0.07
C LYS A 175 -8.66 10.81 0.83
N MET A 176 -8.08 9.96 1.67
CA MET A 176 -6.91 10.33 2.47
C MET A 176 -5.71 10.74 1.60
N MET A 177 -5.51 10.08 0.47
CA MET A 177 -4.44 10.43 -0.48
C MET A 177 -4.75 11.76 -1.18
N ASP A 178 -5.98 11.96 -1.62
CA ASP A 178 -6.45 13.17 -2.30
C ASP A 178 -6.35 14.41 -1.40
N ASP A 179 -6.70 14.27 -0.12
CA ASP A 179 -6.57 15.33 0.90
C ASP A 179 -5.12 15.53 1.39
N GLY A 180 -4.15 14.79 0.84
CA GLY A 180 -2.73 14.89 1.21
C GLY A 180 -2.38 14.27 2.57
N LEU A 181 -3.32 13.60 3.25
CA LEU A 181 -3.11 12.91 4.53
C LEU A 181 -2.32 11.60 4.36
N MET A 182 -2.33 11.03 3.16
CA MET A 182 -1.61 9.81 2.80
C MET A 182 -0.78 10.01 1.54
N ARG A 183 0.46 9.51 1.55
CA ARG A 183 1.31 9.56 0.36
C ARG A 183 0.82 8.57 -0.69
N ILE A 184 0.86 8.97 -1.96
CA ILE A 184 0.49 8.12 -3.11
C ILE A 184 1.23 6.76 -3.09
N LYS A 185 2.49 6.72 -2.66
CA LYS A 185 3.25 5.47 -2.54
C LYS A 185 2.66 4.53 -1.49
N THR A 186 2.18 5.06 -0.36
CA THR A 186 1.52 4.27 0.70
C THR A 186 0.19 3.76 0.20
N TYR A 187 -0.61 4.60 -0.45
CA TYR A 187 -1.87 4.22 -1.09
C TYR A 187 -1.66 3.07 -2.09
N ASN A 188 -0.71 3.20 -3.03
CA ASN A 188 -0.41 2.17 -4.01
C ASN A 188 0.07 0.86 -3.35
N GLY A 189 0.81 0.96 -2.24
CA GLY A 189 1.22 -0.21 -1.45
C GLY A 189 0.03 -0.94 -0.85
N TYR A 190 -0.88 -0.22 -0.21
CA TYR A 190 -2.09 -0.80 0.39
C TYR A 190 -3.06 -1.35 -0.65
N LEU A 191 -3.21 -0.66 -1.79
CA LEU A 191 -3.96 -1.16 -2.95
C LEU A 191 -3.37 -2.49 -3.46
N SER A 192 -2.05 -2.57 -3.59
CA SER A 192 -1.36 -3.79 -4.03
C SER A 192 -1.56 -4.94 -3.03
N PHE A 193 -1.48 -4.68 -1.71
CA PHE A 193 -1.71 -5.67 -0.67
C PHE A 193 -3.14 -6.21 -0.71
N LEU A 194 -4.12 -5.31 -0.78
CA LEU A 194 -5.53 -5.69 -0.86
C LEU A 194 -5.83 -6.51 -2.12
N ASN A 195 -5.34 -6.08 -3.28
CA ASN A 195 -5.56 -6.79 -4.54
C ASN A 195 -4.94 -8.19 -4.52
N ARG A 196 -3.74 -8.34 -3.94
CA ARG A 196 -3.11 -9.65 -3.78
C ARG A 196 -3.92 -10.57 -2.86
N PHE A 197 -4.42 -10.05 -1.74
CA PHE A 197 -5.28 -10.80 -0.83
C PHE A 197 -6.60 -11.21 -1.51
N ARG A 198 -7.27 -10.28 -2.23
CA ARG A 198 -8.51 -10.57 -2.96
C ARG A 198 -8.31 -11.62 -4.05
N ALA A 199 -7.19 -11.58 -4.77
CA ALA A 199 -6.86 -12.59 -5.78
C ALA A 199 -6.71 -13.97 -5.13
N TRP A 200 -5.91 -14.08 -4.07
CA TRP A 200 -5.75 -15.31 -3.32
C TRP A 200 -7.06 -15.83 -2.72
N ASN A 201 -7.89 -14.94 -2.15
CA ASN A 201 -9.19 -15.30 -1.56
C ASN A 201 -10.14 -15.93 -2.59
N LYS A 202 -10.13 -15.44 -3.83
CA LYS A 202 -10.95 -16.00 -4.92
C LYS A 202 -10.57 -17.42 -5.30
N GLU A 203 -9.32 -17.80 -5.12
CA GLU A 203 -8.79 -19.12 -5.43
C GLU A 203 -9.07 -20.13 -4.30
N GLN A 204 -9.52 -19.67 -3.13
CA GLN A 204 -9.79 -20.59 -2.02
C GLN A 204 -11.04 -21.42 -2.26
N ARG A 205 -11.03 -22.67 -1.77
CA ARG A 205 -12.19 -23.56 -1.81
C ARG A 205 -13.43 -22.96 -1.14
N LYS A 206 -13.23 -22.16 -0.08
CA LYS A 206 -14.27 -21.42 0.65
C LYS A 206 -13.81 -19.95 0.76
N PRO A 207 -14.06 -19.11 -0.25
CA PRO A 207 -13.65 -17.72 -0.20
C PRO A 207 -14.46 -16.93 0.84
N VAL A 208 -13.84 -15.96 1.47
CA VAL A 208 -14.53 -14.98 2.30
C VAL A 208 -15.49 -14.18 1.42
N THR A 209 -16.77 -14.36 1.66
CA THR A 209 -17.87 -13.70 0.92
C THR A 209 -18.49 -12.59 1.76
N TYR A 210 -18.62 -12.79 3.07
CA TYR A 210 -19.19 -11.86 4.04
C TYR A 210 -18.16 -11.46 5.07
N CYS A 211 -18.31 -10.25 5.66
CA CYS A 211 -17.34 -9.71 6.61
C CYS A 211 -17.19 -10.59 7.86
N TYR A 212 -18.26 -11.22 8.37
CA TYR A 212 -18.19 -12.11 9.55
C TYR A 212 -17.28 -13.34 9.34
N GLN A 213 -17.04 -13.72 8.09
CA GLN A 213 -16.14 -14.83 7.74
C GLN A 213 -14.66 -14.43 7.78
N PHE A 214 -14.39 -13.13 7.84
CA PHE A 214 -13.02 -12.61 7.87
C PHE A 214 -12.44 -12.72 9.28
N LYS A 215 -11.95 -13.90 9.62
CA LYS A 215 -11.43 -14.29 10.92
C LYS A 215 -9.91 -14.48 10.90
N LYS A 216 -9.34 -14.66 12.09
CA LYS A 216 -7.91 -14.88 12.32
C LYS A 216 -7.33 -15.99 11.46
N GLU A 217 -8.07 -17.11 11.29
CA GLU A 217 -7.65 -18.27 10.52
C GLU A 217 -7.36 -17.90 9.06
N ILE A 218 -8.21 -17.06 8.46
CA ILE A 218 -8.05 -16.60 7.07
C ILE A 218 -6.78 -15.76 6.91
N ILE A 219 -6.53 -14.87 7.87
CA ILE A 219 -5.32 -14.02 7.85
C ILE A 219 -4.07 -14.89 8.00
N ASN A 220 -4.07 -15.82 8.95
CA ASN A 220 -2.94 -16.73 9.15
C ASN A 220 -2.69 -17.57 7.91
N THR A 221 -3.71 -18.21 7.34
CA THR A 221 -3.58 -19.02 6.13
C THR A 221 -3.00 -18.22 4.96
N PHE A 222 -3.41 -16.97 4.78
CA PHE A 222 -2.83 -16.11 3.75
C PHE A 222 -1.38 -15.73 4.04
N LEU A 223 -1.05 -15.41 5.29
CA LEU A 223 0.31 -15.06 5.69
C LEU A 223 1.27 -16.26 5.54
N ASP A 224 0.79 -17.47 5.86
CA ASP A 224 1.54 -18.71 5.68
C ASP A 224 1.72 -19.03 4.19
N TYR A 225 0.69 -18.88 3.39
CA TYR A 225 0.79 -18.96 1.93
C TYR A 225 1.86 -18.02 1.37
N LEU A 226 1.89 -16.77 1.81
CA LEU A 226 2.91 -15.83 1.33
C LEU A 226 4.33 -16.29 1.65
N TRP A 227 4.53 -16.84 2.85
CA TRP A 227 5.84 -17.20 3.33
C TRP A 227 6.30 -18.58 2.85
N MET A 228 5.46 -19.59 3.00
CA MET A 228 5.79 -20.98 2.72
C MET A 228 5.61 -21.32 1.23
N ASP A 229 4.47 -20.99 0.63
CA ASP A 229 4.13 -21.41 -0.73
C ASP A 229 4.62 -20.42 -1.80
N ALA A 230 4.39 -19.12 -1.57
CA ALA A 230 4.78 -18.07 -2.51
C ALA A 230 6.25 -17.60 -2.36
N GLY A 231 7.03 -18.19 -1.43
CA GLY A 231 8.45 -17.94 -1.23
C GLY A 231 8.81 -16.49 -0.87
N LYS A 232 7.89 -15.75 -0.22
CA LYS A 232 8.16 -14.37 0.19
C LYS A 232 8.99 -14.34 1.47
N SER A 233 9.80 -13.29 1.64
CA SER A 233 10.59 -13.12 2.86
C SER A 233 9.68 -12.93 4.09
N ALA A 234 10.18 -13.34 5.28
CA ALA A 234 9.52 -13.09 6.57
C ALA A 234 9.14 -11.61 6.74
N ARG A 235 10.01 -10.68 6.30
CA ARG A 235 9.72 -9.25 6.31
C ARG A 235 8.53 -8.89 5.42
N THR A 236 8.40 -9.48 4.24
CA THR A 236 7.25 -9.25 3.36
C THR A 236 5.97 -9.74 4.01
N ARG A 237 5.97 -10.93 4.60
CA ARG A 237 4.88 -11.48 5.40
C ARG A 237 4.47 -10.52 6.52
N ASP A 238 5.43 -10.01 7.28
CA ASP A 238 5.17 -9.09 8.39
C ASP A 238 4.69 -7.71 7.94
N ASN A 239 5.09 -7.25 6.74
CA ASN A 239 4.53 -6.04 6.14
C ASN A 239 3.04 -6.22 5.79
N TYR A 240 2.64 -7.41 5.31
CA TYR A 240 1.22 -7.74 5.11
C TYR A 240 0.45 -7.78 6.43
N LEU A 241 1.03 -8.32 7.49
CA LEU A 241 0.41 -8.29 8.82
C LEU A 241 0.22 -6.86 9.32
N GLY A 242 1.23 -5.98 9.13
CA GLY A 242 1.11 -4.57 9.46
C GLY A 242 -0.02 -3.86 8.68
N TRP A 243 -0.15 -4.19 7.39
CA TRP A 243 -1.26 -3.69 6.57
C TRP A 243 -2.61 -4.26 7.03
N PHE A 244 -2.72 -5.56 7.34
CA PHE A 244 -3.95 -6.14 7.87
C PHE A 244 -4.41 -5.44 9.15
N ARG A 245 -3.50 -5.10 10.05
CA ARG A 245 -3.85 -4.34 11.27
C ARG A 245 -4.49 -2.99 10.94
N SER A 246 -3.94 -2.28 9.93
CA SER A 246 -4.52 -1.02 9.46
C SER A 246 -5.89 -1.23 8.78
N PHE A 247 -6.03 -2.27 7.97
CA PHE A 247 -7.28 -2.62 7.31
C PHE A 247 -8.36 -3.02 8.31
N VAL A 248 -8.03 -3.86 9.28
CA VAL A 248 -8.94 -4.30 10.35
C VAL A 248 -9.36 -3.14 11.24
N ALA A 249 -8.44 -2.22 11.57
CA ALA A 249 -8.79 -1.01 12.32
C ALA A 249 -9.90 -0.21 11.62
N TYR A 250 -9.79 -0.04 10.29
CA TYR A 250 -10.85 0.58 9.48
C TYR A 250 -12.16 -0.22 9.51
N LEU A 251 -12.09 -1.55 9.30
CA LEU A 251 -13.28 -2.40 9.32
C LEU A 251 -13.99 -2.34 10.66
N LYS A 252 -13.24 -2.29 11.75
CA LYS A 252 -13.76 -2.17 13.12
C LYS A 252 -14.41 -0.81 13.36
N GLU A 253 -13.73 0.28 12.99
CA GLU A 253 -14.25 1.65 13.08
C GLU A 253 -15.59 1.81 12.33
N LYS A 254 -15.70 1.17 11.17
CA LYS A 254 -16.92 1.23 10.33
C LYS A 254 -17.95 0.13 10.68
N ASN A 255 -17.72 -0.65 11.72
CA ASN A 255 -18.58 -1.73 12.19
C ASN A 255 -18.79 -2.86 11.14
N PHE A 256 -17.80 -3.14 10.30
CA PHE A 256 -17.82 -4.31 9.41
C PHE A 256 -17.38 -5.58 10.11
N VAL A 257 -16.62 -5.47 11.19
CA VAL A 257 -16.22 -6.57 12.08
C VAL A 257 -16.32 -6.11 13.52
N SER A 258 -16.75 -6.98 14.43
CA SER A 258 -16.87 -6.69 15.88
C SER A 258 -15.55 -6.90 16.60
N GLU A 259 -14.84 -7.97 16.24
CA GLU A 259 -13.58 -8.36 16.86
C GLU A 259 -12.39 -8.01 15.95
N ASP A 260 -11.19 -8.00 16.54
CA ASP A 260 -9.96 -7.81 15.80
C ASP A 260 -9.37 -9.16 15.39
N PRO A 261 -9.51 -9.60 14.12
CA PRO A 261 -8.95 -10.87 13.66
C PRO A 261 -7.42 -10.85 13.56
N THR A 262 -6.76 -9.70 13.73
CA THR A 262 -5.29 -9.62 13.80
C THR A 262 -4.76 -9.72 15.23
N ALA A 263 -5.64 -9.72 16.23
CA ALA A 263 -5.23 -9.85 17.61
C ALA A 263 -4.42 -11.14 17.81
N ASN A 264 -3.34 -11.05 18.57
CA ASN A 264 -2.46 -12.17 18.88
C ASN A 264 -1.82 -12.89 17.66
N ILE A 265 -1.77 -12.24 16.49
CA ILE A 265 -0.91 -12.70 15.40
C ILE A 265 0.46 -12.08 15.58
N THR A 266 1.48 -12.94 15.78
CA THR A 266 2.85 -12.51 16.00
C THR A 266 3.59 -12.28 14.68
N MET A 267 4.57 -11.38 14.70
CA MET A 267 5.53 -11.21 13.61
C MET A 267 6.54 -12.35 13.63
N VAL A 268 6.85 -12.94 12.48
CA VAL A 268 7.85 -14.02 12.36
C VAL A 268 9.25 -13.50 12.62
N GLN A 269 9.55 -12.29 12.15
CA GLN A 269 10.87 -11.68 12.34
C GLN A 269 11.10 -11.25 13.80
N GLY A 270 10.04 -11.14 14.60
CA GLY A 270 10.11 -10.85 16.04
C GLY A 270 10.81 -9.53 16.34
N LYS A 271 11.28 -9.41 17.61
CA LYS A 271 12.09 -8.28 18.10
C LYS A 271 13.56 -8.36 17.65
N LYS A 272 13.99 -9.43 16.96
CA LYS A 272 15.33 -9.44 16.37
C LYS A 272 15.40 -8.27 15.41
N LYS A 273 16.03 -7.18 15.85
CA LYS A 273 16.33 -6.04 14.99
C LYS A 273 16.99 -6.61 13.75
N TYR A 274 16.33 -6.44 12.61
CA TYR A 274 16.93 -6.81 11.33
C TYR A 274 18.19 -5.97 11.19
N GLN A 275 19.32 -6.54 11.53
CA GLN A 275 20.58 -5.98 11.08
C GLN A 275 20.59 -6.12 9.57
N LYS A 276 20.13 -5.07 8.90
CA LYS A 276 20.37 -4.95 7.49
C LYS A 276 21.88 -4.93 7.34
N ASN A 277 22.45 -6.04 6.85
CA ASN A 277 23.85 -6.03 6.46
C ASN A 277 24.03 -4.90 5.46
N ARG A 278 24.67 -3.82 5.92
CA ARG A 278 25.03 -2.68 5.08
C ARG A 278 26.17 -3.16 4.22
N THR A 279 25.93 -3.29 2.92
CA THR A 279 26.97 -3.69 1.99
C THR A 279 27.73 -2.44 1.59
N THR A 280 28.90 -2.27 2.14
CA THR A 280 29.87 -1.24 1.72
C THR A 280 30.64 -1.72 0.50
N ILE A 281 31.04 -0.79 -0.34
CA ILE A 281 31.84 -1.06 -1.51
C ILE A 281 33.31 -0.92 -1.11
N PRO A 282 34.17 -1.91 -1.39
CA PRO A 282 35.59 -1.85 -1.07
C PRO A 282 36.30 -0.64 -1.69
N LYS A 283 37.32 -0.13 -1.03
CA LYS A 283 38.09 1.05 -1.46
C LYS A 283 38.65 0.91 -2.88
N ASP A 284 39.20 -0.26 -3.19
CA ASP A 284 39.75 -0.52 -4.55
C ASP A 284 38.68 -0.44 -5.63
N CYS A 285 37.48 -0.95 -5.36
CA CYS A 285 36.33 -0.81 -6.26
C CYS A 285 35.90 0.64 -6.40
N MET A 286 35.97 1.45 -5.34
CA MET A 286 35.65 2.89 -5.38
C MET A 286 36.66 3.67 -6.22
N VAL A 287 37.95 3.35 -6.11
CA VAL A 287 39.02 3.96 -6.94
C VAL A 287 38.78 3.61 -8.42
N MET A 288 38.60 2.33 -8.73
CA MET A 288 38.32 1.85 -10.08
C MET A 288 37.07 2.52 -10.68
N LEU A 289 36.00 2.67 -9.90
CA LEU A 289 34.78 3.35 -10.32
C LEU A 289 35.05 4.80 -10.70
N LYS A 290 35.77 5.54 -9.84
CA LYS A 290 36.12 6.93 -10.04
C LYS A 290 36.94 7.12 -11.32
N GLU A 291 38.00 6.33 -11.48
CA GLU A 291 38.89 6.42 -12.65
C GLU A 291 38.13 6.11 -13.95
N HIS A 292 37.36 5.04 -13.96
CA HIS A 292 36.55 4.66 -15.13
C HIS A 292 35.54 5.76 -15.50
N LEU A 293 34.74 6.24 -14.53
CA LEU A 293 33.74 7.27 -14.83
C LEU A 293 34.33 8.64 -15.15
N ALA A 294 35.51 8.96 -14.64
CA ALA A 294 36.21 10.20 -15.00
C ALA A 294 36.52 10.27 -16.48
N GLN A 295 36.72 9.10 -17.14
CA GLN A 295 37.01 9.00 -18.55
C GLN A 295 35.77 8.74 -19.43
N THR A 296 34.76 8.06 -18.90
CA THR A 296 33.62 7.58 -19.69
C THR A 296 32.32 8.35 -19.48
N ASP A 297 31.97 8.70 -18.23
CA ASP A 297 30.71 9.41 -17.89
C ASP A 297 30.86 10.26 -16.61
N ARG A 298 31.41 11.46 -16.81
CA ARG A 298 31.64 12.41 -15.71
C ARG A 298 30.34 12.93 -15.07
N TYR A 299 29.20 12.96 -15.79
CA TYR A 299 27.92 13.35 -15.23
C TYR A 299 27.33 12.26 -14.33
N PHE A 300 27.47 10.99 -14.70
CA PHE A 300 27.10 9.89 -13.80
C PHE A 300 28.05 9.83 -12.58
N LEU A 301 29.35 10.15 -12.76
CA LEU A 301 30.28 10.32 -11.64
C LEU A 301 29.81 11.37 -10.64
N LEU A 302 29.29 12.52 -11.14
CA LEU A 302 28.69 13.53 -10.27
C LEU A 302 27.50 12.95 -9.47
N GLY A 303 26.65 12.13 -10.10
CA GLY A 303 25.57 11.43 -9.41
C GLY A 303 26.09 10.47 -8.32
N CYS A 304 27.20 9.76 -8.59
CA CYS A 304 27.86 8.93 -7.57
C CYS A 304 28.40 9.77 -6.41
N TYR A 305 29.02 10.92 -6.70
CA TYR A 305 29.55 11.85 -5.70
C TYR A 305 28.47 12.44 -4.83
N VAL A 306 27.36 12.91 -5.40
CA VAL A 306 26.22 13.43 -4.65
C VAL A 306 25.64 12.37 -3.71
N LEU A 307 25.57 11.11 -4.15
CA LEU A 307 25.09 10.02 -3.29
C LEU A 307 26.07 9.66 -2.16
N TYR A 308 27.38 9.64 -2.48
CA TYR A 308 28.44 9.21 -1.55
C TYR A 308 28.80 10.31 -0.53
N TYR A 309 29.03 11.56 -0.99
CA TYR A 309 29.49 12.66 -0.16
C TYR A 309 28.34 13.49 0.46
N CYS A 310 27.30 13.82 -0.34
CA CYS A 310 26.17 14.59 0.16
C CYS A 310 25.10 13.69 0.81
N LEU A 311 25.22 12.37 0.72
CA LEU A 311 24.33 11.39 1.31
C LEU A 311 22.84 11.60 0.93
N ILE A 312 22.56 12.21 -0.25
CA ILE A 312 21.21 12.47 -0.75
C ILE A 312 20.66 11.19 -1.38
N ARG A 313 19.43 10.82 -1.04
CA ARG A 313 18.83 9.58 -1.57
C ARG A 313 18.55 9.66 -3.07
N PRO A 314 18.72 8.55 -3.84
CA PRO A 314 18.56 8.57 -5.31
C PRO A 314 17.24 9.17 -5.80
N LYS A 315 16.14 8.94 -5.08
CA LYS A 315 14.86 9.57 -5.42
C LYS A 315 14.88 11.08 -5.21
N GLU A 316 15.52 11.56 -4.14
CA GLU A 316 15.61 12.99 -3.82
C GLU A 316 16.53 13.71 -4.82
N MET A 317 17.62 13.06 -5.25
CA MET A 317 18.53 13.58 -6.27
C MET A 317 17.81 13.99 -7.56
N THR A 318 16.76 13.26 -7.96
CA THR A 318 16.03 13.53 -9.20
C THR A 318 15.18 14.81 -9.16
N PHE A 319 14.98 15.38 -8.00
CA PHE A 319 14.19 16.59 -7.83
C PHE A 319 15.04 17.84 -7.54
N ILE A 320 16.34 17.67 -7.35
CA ILE A 320 17.23 18.81 -7.11
C ILE A 320 17.25 19.69 -8.36
N LYS A 321 16.90 20.95 -8.20
CA LYS A 321 17.08 21.99 -9.22
C LYS A 321 18.33 22.80 -8.95
N LEU A 322 18.87 23.44 -9.96
CA LEU A 322 20.11 24.23 -9.82
C LEU A 322 19.93 25.38 -8.82
N LYS A 323 18.75 25.97 -8.70
CA LYS A 323 18.41 26.97 -7.67
C LYS A 323 18.47 26.46 -6.23
N ASP A 324 18.42 25.14 -6.02
CA ASP A 324 18.51 24.52 -4.71
C ASP A 324 19.95 24.39 -4.22
N ILE A 325 20.93 24.72 -5.07
CA ILE A 325 22.36 24.66 -4.80
C ILE A 325 22.87 26.08 -4.48
N SER A 326 23.36 26.26 -3.26
CA SER A 326 24.01 27.49 -2.84
C SER A 326 25.53 27.31 -2.82
N VAL A 327 26.20 27.84 -3.82
CA VAL A 327 27.68 27.83 -3.90
C VAL A 327 28.28 28.65 -2.75
N GLN A 328 27.70 29.82 -2.46
CA GLN A 328 28.18 30.70 -1.42
C GLN A 328 28.14 30.06 -0.03
N ASN A 329 27.08 29.30 0.25
CA ASN A 329 26.90 28.65 1.55
C ASN A 329 27.44 27.21 1.56
N GLY A 330 27.89 26.66 0.44
CA GLY A 330 28.33 25.28 0.35
C GLY A 330 27.22 24.27 0.68
N THR A 331 26.00 24.50 0.17
CA THR A 331 24.83 23.69 0.59
C THR A 331 23.92 23.32 -0.58
N ILE A 332 23.17 22.23 -0.36
CA ILE A 332 22.05 21.80 -1.24
C ILE A 332 20.78 21.73 -0.40
N TYR A 333 19.73 22.40 -0.83
CA TYR A 333 18.41 22.33 -0.20
C TYR A 333 17.59 21.17 -0.75
N ILE A 334 16.95 20.41 0.13
CA ILE A 334 16.04 19.32 -0.20
C ILE A 334 14.64 19.69 0.26
N ALA A 335 13.74 19.86 -0.69
CA ALA A 335 12.37 20.29 -0.42
C ALA A 335 11.56 19.23 0.36
N PRO A 336 10.62 19.62 1.24
CA PRO A 336 9.83 18.72 2.07
C PRO A 336 9.01 17.73 1.25
N GLU A 337 8.50 18.13 0.08
CA GLU A 337 7.64 17.32 -0.79
C GLU A 337 8.35 16.08 -1.32
N VAL A 338 9.66 16.18 -1.55
CA VAL A 338 10.48 15.08 -2.07
C VAL A 338 11.18 14.28 -0.98
N SER A 339 11.36 14.91 0.18
CA SER A 339 11.99 14.26 1.34
C SER A 339 11.15 13.08 1.85
N LYS A 340 11.82 11.96 2.18
CA LYS A 340 11.15 10.79 2.75
C LYS A 340 10.42 11.09 4.06
N ASN A 341 10.89 12.08 4.81
CA ASN A 341 10.34 12.42 6.14
C ASN A 341 9.34 13.58 6.09
N GLY A 342 9.09 14.20 4.91
CA GLY A 342 8.19 15.34 4.76
C GLY A 342 8.72 16.63 5.39
N LYS A 343 10.03 16.69 5.69
CA LYS A 343 10.69 17.87 6.24
C LYS A 343 11.71 18.39 5.24
N GLY A 344 11.70 19.69 4.99
CA GLY A 344 12.77 20.37 4.27
C GLY A 344 14.08 20.24 5.04
N SER A 345 15.19 20.13 4.34
CA SER A 345 16.51 20.00 4.96
C SER A 345 17.60 20.55 4.05
N VAL A 346 18.66 21.01 4.67
CA VAL A 346 19.89 21.46 4.00
C VAL A 346 20.94 20.36 4.23
N VAL A 347 21.72 20.06 3.21
CA VAL A 347 22.90 19.19 3.32
C VAL A 347 24.13 19.95 2.88
N THR A 348 25.26 19.64 3.51
CA THR A 348 26.56 20.21 3.11
C THR A 348 26.95 19.72 1.74
N LEU A 349 27.44 20.61 0.90
CA LEU A 349 28.02 20.36 -0.40
C LEU A 349 29.56 20.37 -0.28
N PRO A 350 30.22 19.21 -0.21
CA PRO A 350 31.68 19.16 -0.10
C PRO A 350 32.38 19.73 -1.31
N ASP A 351 33.56 20.33 -1.11
CA ASP A 351 34.33 20.99 -2.14
C ASP A 351 34.65 20.12 -3.34
N CYS A 352 34.90 18.83 -3.13
CA CYS A 352 35.17 17.88 -4.22
C CYS A 352 33.96 17.71 -5.15
N VAL A 353 32.73 17.80 -4.63
CA VAL A 353 31.49 17.73 -5.41
C VAL A 353 31.28 19.06 -6.15
N LEU A 354 31.46 20.18 -5.44
CA LEU A 354 31.34 21.52 -6.02
C LEU A 354 32.37 21.70 -7.16
N LYS A 355 33.63 21.30 -6.96
CA LYS A 355 34.65 21.34 -7.99
C LYS A 355 34.22 20.57 -9.24
N LEU A 356 33.72 19.35 -9.10
CA LEU A 356 33.23 18.57 -10.24
C LEU A 356 32.02 19.23 -10.92
N MET A 357 31.13 19.89 -10.18
CA MET A 357 30.03 20.66 -10.78
C MET A 357 30.54 21.86 -11.61
N ILE A 358 31.58 22.57 -11.13
CA ILE A 358 32.21 23.68 -11.84
C ILE A 358 32.90 23.16 -13.10
N ASP A 359 33.72 22.11 -12.98
CA ASP A 359 34.45 21.50 -14.10
C ASP A 359 33.51 20.99 -15.20
N LEU A 360 32.30 20.62 -14.88
CA LEU A 360 31.26 20.18 -15.83
C LEU A 360 30.37 21.32 -16.34
N GLY A 361 30.58 22.55 -15.86
CA GLY A 361 29.76 23.68 -16.22
C GLY A 361 28.28 23.57 -15.80
N VAL A 362 27.99 22.74 -14.79
CA VAL A 362 26.62 22.47 -14.31
C VAL A 362 25.89 23.75 -13.91
N LEU A 363 26.60 24.66 -13.26
CA LEU A 363 26.06 25.92 -12.74
C LEU A 363 25.82 26.99 -13.81
N ASN A 364 26.24 26.77 -15.04
CA ASN A 364 26.04 27.70 -16.15
C ASN A 364 24.66 27.56 -16.82
N HIS A 365 23.84 26.65 -16.32
CA HIS A 365 22.48 26.39 -16.84
C HIS A 365 21.42 27.18 -16.05
N PRO A 366 20.20 27.38 -16.60
CA PRO A 366 19.11 28.05 -15.90
C PRO A 366 18.79 27.43 -14.54
N SER A 367 18.51 28.25 -13.57
CA SER A 367 18.32 27.86 -12.17
C SER A 367 17.13 26.94 -11.90
N ASP A 368 16.14 26.94 -12.80
CA ASP A 368 14.93 26.10 -12.72
C ASP A 368 15.15 24.69 -13.29
N TRP A 369 16.30 24.42 -13.91
CA TRP A 369 16.60 23.10 -14.46
C TRP A 369 16.95 22.09 -13.38
N TYR A 370 16.61 20.83 -13.64
CA TYR A 370 17.02 19.71 -12.79
C TYR A 370 18.52 19.48 -12.91
N LEU A 371 19.17 19.18 -11.79
CA LEU A 371 20.58 18.81 -11.75
C LEU A 371 20.88 17.56 -12.59
N PHE A 372 19.96 16.59 -12.57
CA PHE A 372 20.07 15.32 -13.28
C PHE A 372 18.87 15.10 -14.21
N SER A 373 18.99 15.46 -15.46
CA SER A 373 18.03 15.21 -16.54
C SER A 373 18.50 14.07 -17.45
N ASP A 374 18.32 14.21 -18.76
CA ASP A 374 18.79 13.23 -19.75
C ASP A 374 20.31 13.06 -19.66
N ASP A 375 20.78 11.80 -19.68
CA ASP A 375 22.20 11.43 -19.55
C ASP A 375 22.91 12.06 -18.33
N PHE A 376 22.17 12.24 -17.24
CA PHE A 376 22.63 12.87 -16.00
C PHE A 376 23.06 14.32 -16.11
N LYS A 377 22.88 14.96 -17.27
CA LYS A 377 23.20 16.37 -17.52
C LYS A 377 22.10 17.27 -16.96
N PRO A 378 22.40 18.53 -16.64
CA PRO A 378 21.36 19.50 -16.29
C PRO A 378 20.34 19.67 -17.42
N GLY A 379 19.05 19.81 -17.08
CA GLY A 379 18.01 19.97 -18.08
C GLY A 379 16.61 20.20 -17.51
N LYS A 380 15.68 20.62 -18.39
CA LYS A 380 14.29 20.91 -18.05
C LYS A 380 13.49 19.67 -17.71
N LYS A 381 13.90 18.52 -18.25
CA LYS A 381 13.11 17.29 -18.19
C LYS A 381 13.40 16.51 -16.91
N TYR A 382 12.34 16.23 -16.15
CA TYR A 382 12.44 15.31 -15.02
C TYR A 382 12.80 13.89 -15.48
N ARG A 383 13.69 13.26 -14.75
CA ARG A 383 14.03 11.83 -14.92
C ARG A 383 13.88 11.08 -13.61
N SER A 384 13.32 9.88 -13.66
CA SER A 384 13.14 9.06 -12.46
C SER A 384 14.48 8.50 -11.95
N GLY A 385 14.55 8.23 -10.65
CA GLY A 385 15.74 7.63 -10.03
C GLY A 385 16.11 6.24 -10.59
N LYS A 386 15.29 5.68 -11.49
CA LYS A 386 15.59 4.43 -12.18
C LYS A 386 16.82 4.56 -13.09
N GLN A 387 17.04 5.73 -13.72
CA GLN A 387 18.23 5.99 -14.54
C GLN A 387 19.53 5.66 -13.79
N PHE A 388 19.66 6.07 -12.51
CA PHE A 388 20.84 5.75 -11.71
C PHE A 388 20.99 4.25 -11.46
N THR A 389 19.90 3.56 -11.19
CA THR A 389 19.91 2.11 -10.94
C THR A 389 20.24 1.33 -12.19
N ASP A 390 19.73 1.75 -13.35
CA ASP A 390 19.96 1.09 -14.63
C ASP A 390 21.43 1.26 -15.08
N SER A 391 21.98 2.48 -15.03
CA SER A 391 23.39 2.74 -15.33
C SER A 391 24.34 2.03 -14.37
N TRP A 392 24.03 2.07 -13.07
CA TRP A 392 24.78 1.29 -12.07
C TRP A 392 24.77 -0.21 -12.36
N THR A 393 23.62 -0.75 -12.76
CA THR A 393 23.51 -2.18 -13.07
C THR A 393 24.35 -2.57 -14.29
N LYS A 394 24.46 -1.69 -15.28
CA LYS A 394 25.35 -1.89 -16.43
C LYS A 394 26.82 -1.92 -15.99
N LEU A 395 27.28 -0.92 -15.22
CA LEU A 395 28.65 -0.85 -14.68
C LEU A 395 28.98 -2.04 -13.79
N ARG A 396 28.09 -2.39 -12.88
CA ARG A 396 28.27 -3.53 -12.00
C ARG A 396 28.49 -4.83 -12.77
N LYS A 397 27.74 -5.04 -13.84
CA LYS A 397 27.91 -6.20 -14.73
C LYS A 397 29.26 -6.15 -15.49
N GLN A 398 29.63 -4.97 -15.97
CA GLN A 398 30.92 -4.74 -16.68
C GLN A 398 32.11 -5.05 -15.77
N PHE A 399 32.07 -4.61 -14.51
CA PHE A 399 33.10 -4.88 -13.52
C PHE A 399 33.01 -6.26 -12.86
N LYS A 400 31.98 -7.06 -13.20
CA LYS A 400 31.68 -8.36 -12.58
C LYS A 400 31.53 -8.29 -11.05
N TRP A 401 31.02 -7.17 -10.55
CA TRP A 401 30.80 -6.96 -9.13
C TRP A 401 29.59 -7.73 -8.60
N PRO A 402 29.59 -8.12 -7.30
CA PRO A 402 28.48 -8.81 -6.67
C PRO A 402 27.13 -8.07 -6.79
N ALA A 403 26.02 -8.83 -6.78
CA ALA A 403 24.68 -8.28 -6.91
C ALA A 403 24.29 -7.38 -5.73
N GLU A 404 24.95 -7.57 -4.60
CA GLU A 404 24.75 -6.80 -3.36
C GLU A 404 25.27 -5.37 -3.48
N TYR A 405 26.24 -5.09 -4.34
CA TYR A 405 26.74 -3.74 -4.61
C TYR A 405 25.71 -2.98 -5.43
N LYS A 406 24.74 -2.36 -4.76
CA LYS A 406 23.67 -1.54 -5.36
C LYS A 406 24.12 -0.09 -5.45
N PHE A 407 23.51 0.70 -6.31
CA PHE A 407 23.77 2.14 -6.36
C PHE A 407 23.65 2.79 -4.97
N TYR A 408 22.64 2.40 -4.18
CA TYR A 408 22.46 2.87 -2.81
C TYR A 408 23.62 2.50 -1.86
N SER A 409 24.41 1.48 -2.19
CA SER A 409 25.58 1.09 -1.40
C SER A 409 26.64 2.20 -1.32
N LEU A 410 26.70 3.11 -2.31
CA LEU A 410 27.53 4.30 -2.25
C LEU A 410 27.22 5.17 -1.03
N LYS A 411 25.92 5.37 -0.72
CA LYS A 411 25.51 6.10 0.49
C LYS A 411 25.90 5.35 1.77
N ASP A 412 25.69 4.03 1.78
CA ASP A 412 26.06 3.20 2.94
C ASP A 412 27.60 3.24 3.15
N THR A 413 28.38 3.21 2.06
CA THR A 413 29.84 3.38 2.08
C THR A 413 30.25 4.77 2.57
N GLY A 414 29.68 5.84 2.02
CA GLY A 414 30.00 7.20 2.40
C GLY A 414 29.76 7.48 3.90
N ILE A 415 28.65 6.98 4.47
CA ILE A 415 28.38 7.08 5.90
C ILE A 415 29.45 6.32 6.71
N THR A 416 29.78 5.09 6.29
CA THR A 416 30.78 4.26 6.98
C THR A 416 32.17 4.91 6.95
N ASP A 417 32.55 5.44 5.80
CA ASP A 417 33.85 6.11 5.64
C ASP A 417 33.95 7.40 6.46
N MET A 418 32.90 8.26 6.47
CA MET A 418 32.86 9.44 7.33
C MET A 418 33.03 9.10 8.80
N ILE A 419 32.40 7.99 9.26
CA ILE A 419 32.55 7.53 10.66
C ILE A 419 33.97 7.01 10.91
N ARG A 420 34.58 6.29 9.98
CA ARG A 420 35.96 5.81 10.07
C ARG A 420 36.99 6.94 10.08
N ASP A 421 36.68 8.00 9.35
CA ASP A 421 37.49 9.23 9.28
C ASP A 421 37.27 10.13 10.52
N ASN A 422 36.60 9.62 11.57
CA ASN A 422 36.31 10.32 12.83
C ASN A 422 35.45 11.60 12.67
N THR A 423 34.64 11.67 11.62
CA THR A 423 33.64 12.74 11.52
C THR A 423 32.63 12.62 12.66
N ASP A 424 32.27 13.73 13.28
CA ASP A 424 31.29 13.74 14.37
C ASP A 424 29.99 13.02 13.99
N LEU A 425 29.52 12.13 14.85
CA LEU A 425 28.32 11.30 14.59
C LEU A 425 27.03 12.12 14.42
N LEU A 426 26.95 13.27 15.08
CA LEU A 426 25.80 14.18 14.91
C LEU A 426 25.85 14.83 13.53
N ALA A 427 27.04 15.26 13.09
CA ALA A 427 27.24 15.80 11.76
C ALA A 427 26.90 14.76 10.67
N VAL A 428 27.35 13.51 10.83
CA VAL A 428 27.01 12.41 9.90
C VAL A 428 25.51 12.12 9.92
N ARG A 429 24.86 12.11 11.12
CA ARG A 429 23.41 11.96 11.25
C ARG A 429 22.66 13.01 10.45
N ASP A 430 23.06 14.27 10.61
CA ASP A 430 22.39 15.41 10.00
C ASP A 430 22.63 15.43 8.49
N GLN A 431 23.86 15.18 8.04
CA GLN A 431 24.18 15.03 6.60
C GLN A 431 23.38 13.89 5.97
N ALA A 432 23.28 12.73 6.62
CA ALA A 432 22.49 11.59 6.14
C ALA A 432 20.97 11.79 6.28
N ARG A 433 20.55 12.82 7.05
CA ARG A 433 19.15 13.12 7.39
C ARG A 433 18.46 11.90 8.00
N HIS A 434 19.13 11.34 9.01
CA HIS A 434 18.58 10.28 9.84
C HIS A 434 17.72 10.90 10.95
N HIS A 435 16.57 10.28 11.25
CA HIS A 435 15.66 10.78 12.28
C HIS A 435 16.13 10.46 13.71
N SER A 436 17.10 9.57 13.87
CA SER A 436 17.68 9.19 15.15
C SER A 436 19.12 8.75 14.99
N LEU A 437 19.90 8.84 16.07
CA LEU A 437 21.28 8.32 16.15
C LEU A 437 21.33 6.80 15.97
N GLU A 438 20.29 6.06 16.41
CA GLU A 438 20.22 4.63 16.20
C GLU A 438 20.37 4.23 14.72
N MET A 439 19.86 5.06 13.82
CA MET A 439 20.01 4.83 12.38
C MET A 439 21.45 5.01 11.91
N THR A 440 22.19 5.93 12.51
CA THR A 440 23.60 6.18 12.22
C THR A 440 24.49 5.11 12.87
N ASN A 441 24.17 4.69 14.08
CA ASN A 441 24.89 3.62 14.78
C ASN A 441 24.89 2.27 14.05
N LEU A 442 23.95 2.04 13.10
CA LEU A 442 23.99 0.86 12.24
C LEU A 442 25.20 0.80 11.31
N TYR A 443 25.92 1.88 11.16
CA TYR A 443 27.14 2.00 10.33
C TYR A 443 28.42 2.01 11.18
N THR A 444 28.29 2.10 12.51
CA THR A 444 29.44 2.06 13.42
C THR A 444 29.88 0.60 13.59
N PRO A 445 31.15 0.27 13.34
CA PRO A 445 31.67 -1.08 13.62
C PRO A 445 31.51 -1.38 15.11
N MET A 446 30.79 -2.44 15.45
CA MET A 446 30.63 -2.86 16.86
C MET A 446 31.83 -3.65 17.42
N GLU A 447 32.76 -4.06 16.56
CA GLU A 447 33.92 -4.81 16.94
C GLU A 447 35.17 -3.94 16.87
N THR A 448 35.59 -3.44 17.99
CA THR A 448 36.95 -2.91 18.17
C THR A 448 37.87 -4.09 18.52
N LYS A 449 38.55 -4.63 17.49
CA LYS A 449 39.61 -5.64 17.71
C LYS A 449 40.89 -5.02 18.23
N GLU A 450 41.02 -3.72 18.14
CA GLU A 450 42.18 -2.92 18.53
C GLU A 450 41.78 -1.80 19.47
N ALA A 451 42.71 -1.37 20.32
CA ALA A 451 42.48 -0.24 21.22
C ALA A 451 42.22 1.02 20.41
N ASN A 452 41.20 1.80 20.81
CA ASN A 452 40.93 3.10 20.21
C ASN A 452 42.02 4.09 20.65
N GLU A 453 42.85 4.53 19.72
CA GLU A 453 43.96 5.44 19.98
C GLU A 453 43.55 6.76 20.65
N THR A 454 42.39 7.32 20.26
CA THR A 454 41.87 8.53 20.90
C THR A 454 41.53 8.33 22.37
N ILE A 455 41.01 7.15 22.74
CA ILE A 455 40.72 6.82 24.13
C ILE A 455 42.03 6.49 24.86
N ARG A 456 42.95 5.78 24.20
CA ARG A 456 44.23 5.40 24.76
C ARG A 456 45.10 6.59 25.15
N HIS A 457 45.09 7.62 24.32
CA HIS A 457 45.89 8.86 24.53
C HIS A 457 45.12 10.02 25.16
N ARG A 458 43.89 9.74 25.63
CA ARG A 458 43.11 10.75 26.31
C ARG A 458 43.79 11.17 27.59
N GLN A 459 44.19 12.42 27.68
CA GLN A 459 44.71 12.97 28.94
C GLN A 459 43.59 13.04 29.98
N SER A 460 43.84 12.54 31.18
CA SER A 460 42.93 12.63 32.31
C SER A 460 43.23 13.89 33.12
N TYR A 461 42.20 14.58 33.57
CA TYR A 461 42.29 15.68 34.51
C TYR A 461 42.12 15.20 35.96
N PHE A 462 42.15 13.90 36.23
CA PHE A 462 42.12 13.28 37.55
C PHE A 462 43.49 12.80 37.94
#